data_62261e23249f7f1bcadbc8447b2a4bc4
#
_entry.id   62261e23249f7f1bcadbc8447b2a4bc4
#
_cell.length_a   1.000
_cell.length_b   1.000
_cell.length_c   1.000
_cell.angle_alpha   90.00
_cell.angle_beta   90.00
_cell.angle_gamma   90.00
#
_symmetry.space_group_name_H-M   'P 1'
#
loop_
_entity.id
_entity.type
_entity.pdbx_description
1 polymer ?
#
loop_
_entity_poly.entity_id
_entity_poly.type
_entity_poly.pdbx_seq_one_letter_code
_entity_poly.pdbx_strand_id
1 'polypeptide(L)'
;MAIIDFARDDPRMITANFGLAEFQCPPTCGCNAQLIDDDLIKRLQTIRDKLGGKIKITSGYRCIKHNKCVGGGKASKHLYGVAADWRMQDRSINPVALGIVATRYFGAVGIYWYGDSAFVHTDTRKGKATWLCTAKGKYVYTSYRSFILPTIKKGCTGDVNKSAAQMLQRLLGIPVDGNFGIGTENALRKAQAAHGLTVDGICGPASWKAISGADKYL
;
A
#
# COMPACT_ATOMS: atom_id res chain seq x y z
N MET A 1 9.06 -7.69 -19.13
CA MET A 1 9.46 -8.01 -17.75
C MET A 1 10.86 -8.59 -17.83
N ALA A 2 11.85 -7.82 -17.46
CA ALA A 2 13.25 -8.25 -17.39
C ALA A 2 13.71 -8.11 -15.94
N ILE A 3 14.33 -9.16 -15.41
CA ILE A 3 14.99 -9.10 -14.11
C ILE A 3 16.40 -8.54 -14.34
N ILE A 4 16.70 -7.46 -13.66
CA ILE A 4 18.01 -6.81 -13.69
C ILE A 4 18.83 -7.31 -12.51
N ASP A 5 19.98 -7.88 -12.78
CA ASP A 5 21.01 -8.15 -11.78
C ASP A 5 21.80 -6.85 -11.54
N PHE A 6 22.03 -6.51 -10.27
CA PHE A 6 22.81 -5.34 -9.92
C PHE A 6 23.61 -5.53 -8.63
N ALA A 7 24.73 -4.81 -8.55
CA ALA A 7 25.55 -4.75 -7.36
C ALA A 7 25.02 -3.70 -6.37
N ARG A 8 25.53 -3.74 -5.13
CA ARG A 8 25.28 -2.69 -4.16
C ARG A 8 25.76 -1.34 -4.69
N ASP A 9 24.97 -0.30 -4.45
CA ASP A 9 25.24 1.09 -4.85
C ASP A 9 25.42 1.28 -6.37
N ASP A 10 24.78 0.39 -7.15
CA ASP A 10 24.77 0.50 -8.61
C ASP A 10 24.14 1.84 -9.03
N PRO A 11 24.88 2.72 -9.73
CA PRO A 11 24.42 4.08 -10.05
C PRO A 11 23.43 4.15 -11.21
N ARG A 12 23.15 3.03 -11.88
CA ARG A 12 22.28 3.05 -13.07
C ARG A 12 20.89 3.55 -12.76
N MET A 13 20.44 4.51 -13.53
CA MET A 13 19.05 4.97 -13.56
C MET A 13 18.25 4.09 -14.53
N ILE A 14 17.08 3.63 -14.11
CA ILE A 14 16.18 2.82 -14.94
C ILE A 14 15.05 3.68 -15.52
N THR A 15 14.64 4.69 -14.78
CA THR A 15 13.65 5.70 -15.20
C THR A 15 14.16 7.09 -14.85
N ALA A 16 13.41 8.12 -15.19
CA ALA A 16 13.78 9.51 -14.89
C ALA A 16 14.00 9.77 -13.39
N ASN A 17 13.37 9.00 -12.52
CA ASN A 17 13.37 9.28 -11.08
C ASN A 17 13.70 8.05 -10.19
N PHE A 18 13.97 6.89 -10.75
CA PHE A 18 14.33 5.70 -9.99
C PHE A 18 15.60 5.05 -10.53
N GLY A 19 16.58 4.92 -9.63
CA GLY A 19 17.81 4.17 -9.84
C GLY A 19 17.80 2.84 -9.08
N LEU A 20 18.73 1.95 -9.46
CA LEU A 20 18.85 0.62 -8.85
C LEU A 20 19.17 0.68 -7.36
N ALA A 21 19.99 1.62 -6.92
CA ALA A 21 20.39 1.80 -5.54
C ALA A 21 19.20 2.01 -4.58
N GLU A 22 18.08 2.55 -5.06
CA GLU A 22 16.88 2.73 -4.23
C GLU A 22 16.19 1.41 -3.85
N PHE A 23 16.41 0.36 -4.65
CA PHE A 23 15.78 -0.96 -4.45
C PHE A 23 16.70 -1.99 -3.78
N GLN A 24 17.88 -1.57 -3.38
CA GLN A 24 18.87 -2.48 -2.80
C GLN A 24 18.49 -2.98 -1.40
N CYS A 25 18.98 -4.15 -1.08
CA CYS A 25 18.93 -4.71 0.27
C CYS A 25 19.77 -3.84 1.22
N PRO A 26 19.36 -3.61 2.48
CA PRO A 26 20.13 -2.81 3.43
C PRO A 26 21.58 -3.30 3.58
N PRO A 27 22.56 -2.38 3.81
CA PRO A 27 23.98 -2.75 3.91
C PRO A 27 24.28 -3.74 5.05
N THR A 28 23.46 -3.73 6.10
CA THR A 28 23.60 -4.65 7.25
C THR A 28 23.48 -6.13 6.91
N CYS A 29 22.95 -6.49 5.72
CA CYS A 29 22.87 -7.90 5.29
C CYS A 29 24.16 -8.45 4.73
N GLY A 30 25.07 -7.60 4.24
CA GLY A 30 26.31 -8.00 3.56
C GLY A 30 26.12 -8.65 2.18
N CYS A 31 24.92 -8.71 1.63
CA CYS A 31 24.71 -9.23 0.27
C CYS A 31 25.10 -8.16 -0.76
N ASN A 32 25.78 -8.60 -1.84
CA ASN A 32 26.16 -7.71 -2.94
C ASN A 32 25.28 -7.94 -4.19
N ALA A 33 25.13 -9.18 -4.63
CA ALA A 33 24.26 -9.52 -5.75
C ALA A 33 22.77 -9.34 -5.40
N GLN A 34 22.06 -8.61 -6.22
CA GLN A 34 20.68 -8.20 -6.00
C GLN A 34 19.88 -8.29 -7.31
N LEU A 35 18.57 -8.36 -7.17
CA LEU A 35 17.64 -8.51 -8.31
C LEU A 35 16.55 -7.46 -8.26
N ILE A 36 16.13 -6.94 -9.40
CA ILE A 36 14.93 -6.11 -9.51
C ILE A 36 14.25 -6.26 -10.88
N ASP A 37 12.93 -6.25 -10.88
CA ASP A 37 12.11 -6.25 -12.09
C ASP A 37 12.01 -4.84 -12.65
N ASP A 38 12.40 -4.65 -13.90
CA ASP A 38 12.33 -3.37 -14.61
C ASP A 38 10.88 -2.86 -14.77
N ASP A 39 9.92 -3.76 -14.92
CA ASP A 39 8.51 -3.45 -15.03
C ASP A 39 7.95 -2.88 -13.71
N LEU A 40 8.43 -3.40 -12.55
CA LEU A 40 8.13 -2.83 -11.24
C LEU A 40 8.52 -1.35 -11.17
N ILE A 41 9.75 -1.03 -11.59
CA ILE A 41 10.30 0.33 -11.56
C ILE A 41 9.52 1.27 -12.49
N LYS A 42 9.22 0.81 -13.72
CA LYS A 42 8.45 1.58 -14.72
C LYS A 42 7.04 1.90 -14.23
N ARG A 43 6.35 0.94 -13.61
CA ARG A 43 5.02 1.17 -13.01
C ARG A 43 5.08 2.15 -11.84
N LEU A 44 6.11 2.07 -11.01
CA LEU A 44 6.32 3.03 -9.93
C LEU A 44 6.61 4.44 -10.46
N GLN A 45 7.35 4.57 -11.59
CA GLN A 45 7.52 5.86 -12.26
C GLN A 45 6.18 6.43 -12.72
N THR A 46 5.35 5.62 -13.38
CA THR A 46 4.01 6.05 -13.82
C THR A 46 3.15 6.53 -12.66
N ILE A 47 3.18 5.81 -11.52
CA ILE A 47 2.48 6.24 -10.31
C ILE A 47 3.06 7.54 -9.76
N ARG A 48 4.39 7.68 -9.71
CA ARG A 48 5.05 8.90 -9.24
C ARG A 48 4.64 10.13 -10.04
N ASP A 49 4.63 9.99 -11.37
CA ASP A 49 4.21 11.07 -12.27
C ASP A 49 2.75 11.46 -12.04
N LYS A 50 1.89 10.46 -11.84
CA LYS A 50 0.46 10.65 -11.53
C LYS A 50 0.24 11.34 -10.18
N LEU A 51 1.01 10.99 -9.16
CA LEU A 51 0.89 11.55 -7.80
C LEU A 51 1.52 12.95 -7.67
N GLY A 52 2.38 13.34 -8.61
CA GLY A 52 3.02 14.66 -8.64
C GLY A 52 4.06 14.90 -7.55
N GLY A 53 4.60 13.83 -6.93
CA GLY A 53 5.54 13.97 -5.81
C GLY A 53 6.54 12.83 -5.69
N LYS A 54 7.55 13.00 -4.81
CA LYS A 54 8.61 12.01 -4.61
C LYS A 54 8.07 10.77 -3.90
N ILE A 55 8.24 9.60 -4.50
CA ILE A 55 8.07 8.30 -3.87
C ILE A 55 9.38 7.92 -3.16
N LYS A 56 9.27 7.46 -1.92
CA LYS A 56 10.36 6.84 -1.17
C LYS A 56 10.16 5.32 -1.17
N ILE A 57 11.12 4.59 -1.72
CA ILE A 57 11.20 3.15 -1.57
C ILE A 57 11.66 2.85 -0.15
N THR A 58 10.88 2.11 0.61
CA THR A 58 11.21 1.73 1.98
C THR A 58 11.77 0.32 2.05
N SER A 59 11.49 -0.52 1.04
CA SER A 59 12.11 -1.83 0.86
C SER A 59 11.94 -2.28 -0.59
N GLY A 60 13.04 -2.62 -1.27
CA GLY A 60 13.05 -3.25 -2.58
C GLY A 60 13.41 -4.73 -2.47
N TYR A 61 14.54 -5.14 -3.07
CA TYR A 61 15.08 -6.49 -2.95
C TYR A 61 15.41 -6.84 -1.50
N ARG A 62 15.16 -8.08 -1.12
CA ARG A 62 15.56 -8.64 0.18
C ARG A 62 16.29 -9.96 -0.05
N CYS A 63 17.52 -10.06 0.42
CA CYS A 63 18.18 -11.36 0.50
C CYS A 63 17.50 -12.24 1.57
N ILE A 64 17.74 -13.55 1.53
CA ILE A 64 17.12 -14.51 2.47
C ILE A 64 17.37 -14.12 3.94
N LYS A 65 18.60 -13.70 4.27
CA LYS A 65 18.99 -13.26 5.61
C LYS A 65 18.15 -12.06 6.08
N HIS A 66 18.06 -11.01 5.24
CA HIS A 66 17.28 -9.82 5.58
C HIS A 66 15.79 -10.13 5.66
N ASN A 67 15.26 -10.88 4.70
CA ASN A 67 13.84 -11.25 4.73
C ASN A 67 13.45 -11.97 6.03
N LYS A 68 14.31 -12.87 6.52
CA LYS A 68 14.13 -13.54 7.82
C LYS A 68 14.18 -12.56 8.99
N CYS A 69 15.12 -11.62 9.00
CA CYS A 69 15.26 -10.61 10.06
C CYS A 69 14.03 -9.71 10.21
N VAL A 70 13.37 -9.35 9.09
CA VAL A 70 12.16 -8.50 9.11
C VAL A 70 10.86 -9.29 9.26
N GLY A 71 10.93 -10.62 9.45
CA GLY A 71 9.74 -11.48 9.59
C GLY A 71 9.00 -11.69 8.27
N GLY A 72 9.68 -11.56 7.15
CA GLY A 72 9.08 -11.79 5.82
C GLY A 72 8.78 -13.26 5.56
N GLY A 73 7.68 -13.53 4.85
CA GLY A 73 7.28 -14.91 4.48
C GLY A 73 8.31 -15.60 3.58
N LYS A 74 8.34 -16.94 3.63
CA LYS A 74 9.28 -17.76 2.81
C LYS A 74 9.11 -17.53 1.31
N ALA A 75 7.90 -17.22 0.85
CA ALA A 75 7.58 -16.94 -0.56
C ALA A 75 7.45 -15.43 -0.86
N SER A 76 8.08 -14.57 -0.04
CA SER A 76 8.06 -13.11 -0.21
C SER A 76 8.53 -12.70 -1.59
N LYS A 77 7.78 -11.82 -2.24
CA LYS A 77 8.09 -11.31 -3.58
C LYS A 77 9.33 -10.42 -3.63
N HIS A 78 9.72 -9.85 -2.49
CA HIS A 78 10.99 -9.14 -2.33
C HIS A 78 12.23 -10.02 -2.56
N LEU A 79 12.14 -11.33 -2.25
CA LEU A 79 13.24 -12.30 -2.49
C LEU A 79 13.56 -12.47 -3.97
N TYR A 80 12.60 -12.20 -4.83
CA TYR A 80 12.69 -12.36 -6.28
C TYR A 80 12.88 -11.04 -7.03
N GLY A 81 13.03 -9.92 -6.29
CA GLY A 81 13.16 -8.59 -6.90
C GLY A 81 11.90 -8.07 -7.59
N VAL A 82 10.75 -8.69 -7.39
CA VAL A 82 9.50 -8.32 -8.08
C VAL A 82 8.53 -7.54 -7.19
N ALA A 83 9.00 -6.99 -6.06
CA ALA A 83 8.18 -6.26 -5.11
C ALA A 83 8.89 -5.03 -4.53
N ALA A 84 8.11 -4.02 -4.19
CA ALA A 84 8.55 -2.87 -3.43
C ALA A 84 7.51 -2.46 -2.38
N ASP A 85 8.03 -2.05 -1.22
CA ASP A 85 7.29 -1.29 -0.21
C ASP A 85 7.64 0.19 -0.39
N TRP A 86 6.63 1.07 -0.44
CA TRP A 86 6.86 2.47 -0.75
C TRP A 86 5.77 3.40 -0.17
N ARG A 87 6.08 4.67 -0.07
CA ARG A 87 5.18 5.76 0.34
C ARG A 87 5.60 7.07 -0.30
N MET A 88 4.79 8.13 -0.17
CA MET A 88 5.28 9.47 -0.47
C MET A 88 6.39 9.86 0.50
N GLN A 89 7.42 10.55 0.03
CA GLN A 89 8.55 10.93 0.87
C GLN A 89 8.12 11.87 1.99
N ASP A 90 7.28 12.84 1.69
CA ASP A 90 6.73 13.85 2.61
C ASP A 90 5.48 13.38 3.37
N ARG A 91 5.02 12.12 3.13
CA ARG A 91 3.79 11.55 3.70
C ARG A 91 2.50 12.34 3.40
N SER A 92 2.50 13.16 2.36
CA SER A 92 1.35 14.00 1.96
C SER A 92 0.11 13.20 1.56
N ILE A 93 0.28 11.94 1.12
CA ILE A 93 -0.81 11.06 0.71
C ILE A 93 -0.84 9.84 1.62
N ASN A 94 -2.01 9.56 2.21
CA ASN A 94 -2.19 8.42 3.12
C ASN A 94 -2.13 7.06 2.38
N PRO A 95 -1.82 5.96 3.10
CA PRO A 95 -1.63 4.65 2.45
C PRO A 95 -2.91 4.08 1.83
N VAL A 96 -4.09 4.50 2.27
CA VAL A 96 -5.37 4.07 1.66
C VAL A 96 -5.49 4.64 0.25
N ALA A 97 -5.25 5.94 0.08
CA ALA A 97 -5.24 6.56 -1.24
C ALA A 97 -4.18 5.93 -2.16
N LEU A 98 -2.95 5.76 -1.64
CA LEU A 98 -1.87 5.11 -2.40
C LEU A 98 -2.24 3.69 -2.84
N GLY A 99 -2.83 2.89 -1.95
CA GLY A 99 -3.27 1.54 -2.25
C GLY A 99 -4.35 1.50 -3.33
N ILE A 100 -5.34 2.38 -3.25
CA ILE A 100 -6.40 2.50 -4.27
C ILE A 100 -5.81 2.83 -5.64
N VAL A 101 -4.90 3.82 -5.71
CA VAL A 101 -4.22 4.20 -6.96
C VAL A 101 -3.37 3.05 -7.49
N ALA A 102 -2.59 2.40 -6.61
CA ALA A 102 -1.69 1.31 -6.99
C ALA A 102 -2.41 0.13 -7.65
N THR A 103 -3.67 -0.15 -7.29
CA THR A 103 -4.45 -1.25 -7.90
C THR A 103 -4.70 -1.09 -9.40
N ARG A 104 -4.51 0.10 -9.96
CA ARG A 104 -4.61 0.33 -11.41
C ARG A 104 -3.38 -0.16 -12.17
N TYR A 105 -2.24 -0.29 -11.47
CA TYR A 105 -0.95 -0.61 -12.07
C TYR A 105 -0.43 -1.98 -11.64
N PHE A 106 -0.86 -2.47 -10.47
CA PHE A 106 -0.38 -3.72 -9.88
C PHE A 106 -1.53 -4.69 -9.59
N GLY A 107 -1.29 -5.97 -9.83
CA GLY A 107 -2.23 -7.04 -9.46
C GLY A 107 -2.19 -7.33 -7.96
N ALA A 108 -1.05 -7.14 -7.33
CA ALA A 108 -0.90 -7.35 -5.89
C ALA A 108 -0.58 -6.05 -5.17
N VAL A 109 -1.44 -5.70 -4.20
CA VAL A 109 -1.34 -4.48 -3.39
C VAL A 109 -1.67 -4.77 -1.94
N GLY A 110 -0.78 -4.37 -1.03
CA GLY A 110 -1.01 -4.39 0.41
C GLY A 110 -1.03 -2.98 0.99
N ILE A 111 -2.03 -2.68 1.82
CA ILE A 111 -2.10 -1.40 2.54
C ILE A 111 -1.66 -1.63 3.98
N TYR A 112 -0.61 -0.92 4.40
CA TYR A 112 -0.04 -1.01 5.74
C TYR A 112 -0.25 0.31 6.47
N TRP A 113 -0.98 0.28 7.60
CA TRP A 113 -1.22 1.45 8.41
C TRP A 113 -1.37 1.08 9.89
N TYR A 114 -0.25 1.01 10.61
CA TYR A 114 -0.21 0.76 12.04
C TYR A 114 0.98 1.48 12.69
N GLY A 115 0.80 1.99 13.90
CA GLY A 115 1.83 2.84 14.52
C GLY A 115 2.30 3.92 13.55
N ASP A 116 3.62 4.11 13.44
CA ASP A 116 4.26 5.04 12.49
C ASP A 116 4.42 4.45 11.08
N SER A 117 4.07 3.18 10.90
CA SER A 117 4.15 2.51 9.61
C SER A 117 2.94 2.87 8.75
N ALA A 118 3.19 3.62 7.69
CA ALA A 118 2.20 4.02 6.69
C ALA A 118 2.85 3.90 5.31
N PHE A 119 2.58 2.79 4.61
CA PHE A 119 3.14 2.50 3.29
C PHE A 119 2.25 1.52 2.51
N VAL A 120 2.53 1.32 1.27
CA VAL A 120 1.91 0.29 0.44
C VAL A 120 2.97 -0.69 -0.06
N HIS A 121 2.60 -1.95 -0.14
CA HIS A 121 3.33 -2.99 -0.86
C HIS A 121 2.73 -3.14 -2.25
N THR A 122 3.58 -3.28 -3.26
CA THR A 122 3.17 -3.65 -4.62
C THR A 122 4.10 -4.70 -5.20
N ASP A 123 3.55 -5.61 -6.02
CA ASP A 123 4.39 -6.55 -6.75
C ASP A 123 3.82 -6.88 -8.15
N THR A 124 4.70 -7.38 -9.02
CA THR A 124 4.42 -7.66 -10.44
C THR A 124 3.99 -9.10 -10.71
N ARG A 125 3.50 -9.85 -9.68
CA ARG A 125 2.95 -11.20 -9.91
C ARG A 125 1.79 -11.16 -10.92
N LYS A 126 1.60 -12.24 -11.67
CA LYS A 126 0.51 -12.36 -12.65
C LYS A 126 -0.89 -12.42 -12.03
N GLY A 127 -1.01 -12.94 -10.82
CA GLY A 127 -2.30 -13.07 -10.12
C GLY A 127 -2.66 -11.82 -9.31
N LYS A 128 -3.94 -11.73 -8.90
CA LYS A 128 -4.41 -10.66 -8.01
C LYS A 128 -4.33 -11.11 -6.55
N ALA A 129 -3.78 -10.23 -5.69
CA ALA A 129 -3.75 -10.42 -4.25
C ALA A 129 -3.81 -9.06 -3.55
N THR A 130 -4.79 -8.88 -2.67
CA THR A 130 -4.90 -7.64 -1.90
C THR A 130 -5.07 -7.95 -0.43
N TRP A 131 -4.47 -7.13 0.43
CA TRP A 131 -4.57 -7.29 1.88
C TRP A 131 -4.44 -5.96 2.61
N LEU A 132 -4.94 -5.96 3.85
CA LEU A 132 -4.83 -4.89 4.82
C LEU A 132 -3.93 -5.35 5.96
N CYS A 133 -3.09 -4.46 6.47
CA CYS A 133 -2.25 -4.69 7.63
C CYS A 133 -2.37 -3.51 8.60
N THR A 134 -3.15 -3.68 9.65
CA THR A 134 -3.42 -2.66 10.69
C THR A 134 -2.70 -2.94 12.00
N ALA A 135 -1.97 -4.06 12.08
CA ALA A 135 -1.05 -4.39 13.16
C ALA A 135 0.12 -5.21 12.59
N LYS A 136 1.31 -5.07 13.20
CA LYS A 136 2.53 -5.76 12.74
C LYS A 136 2.31 -7.28 12.63
N GLY A 137 2.59 -7.84 11.47
CA GLY A 137 2.46 -9.28 11.20
C GLY A 137 1.04 -9.80 11.05
N LYS A 138 0.02 -8.97 11.15
CA LYS A 138 -1.39 -9.36 10.94
C LYS A 138 -1.86 -8.93 9.55
N TYR A 139 -1.87 -9.89 8.63
CA TYR A 139 -2.31 -9.69 7.24
C TYR A 139 -3.73 -10.22 7.07
N VAL A 140 -4.63 -9.35 6.63
CA VAL A 140 -6.01 -9.73 6.34
C VAL A 140 -6.25 -9.59 4.84
N TYR A 141 -6.36 -10.71 4.15
CA TYR A 141 -6.56 -10.73 2.71
C TYR A 141 -7.99 -10.30 2.37
N THR A 142 -8.09 -9.38 1.41
CA THR A 142 -9.37 -8.94 0.87
C THR A 142 -9.64 -9.68 -0.45
N SER A 143 -10.87 -10.10 -0.67
CA SER A 143 -11.25 -10.67 -1.97
C SER A 143 -11.39 -9.51 -2.98
N TYR A 144 -10.33 -9.25 -3.74
CA TYR A 144 -10.33 -8.21 -4.77
C TYR A 144 -11.19 -8.65 -5.96
N ARG A 145 -12.46 -8.28 -5.97
CA ARG A 145 -13.33 -8.46 -7.16
C ARG A 145 -13.44 -7.18 -7.98
N SER A 146 -13.64 -6.04 -7.34
CA SER A 146 -13.81 -4.74 -7.99
C SER A 146 -13.12 -3.58 -7.28
N PHE A 147 -12.81 -3.73 -5.98
CA PHE A 147 -12.18 -2.69 -5.16
C PHE A 147 -11.35 -3.30 -4.03
N ILE A 148 -10.21 -2.66 -3.67
CA ILE A 148 -9.27 -3.21 -2.67
C ILE A 148 -9.83 -3.24 -1.24
N LEU A 149 -10.74 -2.33 -0.92
CA LEU A 149 -11.35 -2.21 0.41
C LEU A 149 -12.80 -2.73 0.38
N PRO A 150 -13.26 -3.39 1.45
CA PRO A 150 -14.64 -3.83 1.53
C PRO A 150 -15.60 -2.65 1.68
N THR A 151 -16.85 -2.84 1.30
CA THR A 151 -17.93 -1.96 1.74
C THR A 151 -18.25 -2.28 3.19
N ILE A 152 -18.16 -1.27 4.06
CA ILE A 152 -18.42 -1.40 5.50
C ILE A 152 -19.50 -0.44 5.98
N LYS A 153 -20.25 -0.86 6.99
CA LYS A 153 -21.32 -0.08 7.64
C LYS A 153 -21.45 -0.48 9.11
N LYS A 154 -22.26 0.25 9.87
CA LYS A 154 -22.54 -0.07 11.28
C LYS A 154 -22.94 -1.53 11.46
N GLY A 155 -22.33 -2.17 12.46
CA GLY A 155 -22.58 -3.56 12.82
C GLY A 155 -21.85 -4.60 11.94
N CYS A 156 -21.02 -4.20 10.97
CA CYS A 156 -20.20 -5.14 10.23
C CYS A 156 -19.14 -5.78 11.14
N THR A 157 -18.91 -7.09 10.97
CA THR A 157 -18.02 -7.92 11.80
C THR A 157 -16.98 -8.65 10.93
N GLY A 158 -16.05 -9.35 11.57
CA GLY A 158 -14.99 -10.10 10.92
C GLY A 158 -13.72 -9.28 10.70
N ASP A 159 -12.59 -9.98 10.55
CA ASP A 159 -11.24 -9.36 10.54
C ASP A 159 -11.03 -8.36 9.41
N VAL A 160 -11.58 -8.64 8.22
CA VAL A 160 -11.50 -7.73 7.06
C VAL A 160 -12.21 -6.42 7.37
N ASN A 161 -13.43 -6.49 7.88
CA ASN A 161 -14.24 -5.31 8.20
C ASN A 161 -13.66 -4.53 9.39
N LYS A 162 -13.12 -5.23 10.40
CA LYS A 162 -12.40 -4.62 11.51
C LYS A 162 -11.18 -3.84 11.05
N SER A 163 -10.36 -4.43 10.19
CA SER A 163 -9.18 -3.75 9.63
C SER A 163 -9.57 -2.57 8.74
N ALA A 164 -10.61 -2.71 7.94
CA ALA A 164 -11.13 -1.61 7.14
C ALA A 164 -11.71 -0.48 8.02
N ALA A 165 -12.45 -0.82 9.09
CA ALA A 165 -12.96 0.17 10.04
C ALA A 165 -11.82 0.95 10.70
N GLN A 166 -10.73 0.29 11.11
CA GLN A 166 -9.54 0.98 11.65
C GLN A 166 -8.93 1.95 10.64
N MET A 167 -8.86 1.59 9.36
CA MET A 167 -8.37 2.51 8.32
C MET A 167 -9.32 3.70 8.12
N LEU A 168 -10.63 3.46 8.10
CA LEU A 168 -11.63 4.52 8.00
C LEU A 168 -11.56 5.47 9.19
N GLN A 169 -11.48 4.94 10.41
CA GLN A 169 -11.37 5.73 11.65
C GLN A 169 -10.12 6.64 11.63
N ARG A 170 -8.99 6.14 11.14
CA ARG A 170 -7.78 6.96 10.92
C ARG A 170 -8.01 8.07 9.91
N LEU A 171 -8.67 7.80 8.78
CA LEU A 171 -9.02 8.81 7.78
C LEU A 171 -9.97 9.88 8.33
N LEU A 172 -10.89 9.48 9.20
CA LEU A 172 -11.88 10.37 9.83
C LEU A 172 -11.32 11.12 11.06
N GLY A 173 -10.10 10.79 11.51
CA GLY A 173 -9.48 11.42 12.69
C GLY A 173 -10.21 11.11 14.00
N ILE A 174 -10.85 9.96 14.13
CA ILE A 174 -11.57 9.50 15.32
C ILE A 174 -10.82 8.35 16.02
N PRO A 175 -11.15 7.98 17.28
CA PRO A 175 -10.55 6.85 17.97
C PRO A 175 -10.59 5.57 17.13
N VAL A 176 -9.47 4.82 17.12
CA VAL A 176 -9.24 3.64 16.25
C VAL A 176 -9.42 2.37 17.05
N ASP A 177 -10.64 1.88 17.16
CA ASP A 177 -10.99 0.63 17.86
C ASP A 177 -11.33 -0.54 16.90
N GLY A 178 -11.57 -0.23 15.62
CA GLY A 178 -11.97 -1.22 14.62
C GLY A 178 -13.45 -1.62 14.72
N ASN A 179 -14.22 -0.94 15.55
CA ASN A 179 -15.67 -1.15 15.67
C ASN A 179 -16.42 -0.09 14.84
N PHE A 180 -17.17 -0.52 13.84
CA PHE A 180 -18.04 0.40 13.12
C PHE A 180 -19.35 0.58 13.89
N GLY A 181 -19.27 1.33 15.00
CA GLY A 181 -20.42 1.72 15.84
C GLY A 181 -21.05 3.03 15.39
N ILE A 182 -21.94 3.55 16.23
CA ILE A 182 -22.66 4.81 15.96
C ILE A 182 -21.72 6.03 15.80
N GLY A 183 -20.62 6.08 16.56
CA GLY A 183 -19.61 7.14 16.45
C GLY A 183 -18.94 7.15 15.07
N THR A 184 -18.55 5.99 14.56
CA THR A 184 -17.95 5.84 13.23
C THR A 184 -18.98 6.17 12.14
N GLU A 185 -20.23 5.71 12.28
CA GLU A 185 -21.32 6.05 11.34
C GLU A 185 -21.54 7.55 11.25
N ASN A 186 -21.66 8.23 12.39
CA ASN A 186 -21.89 9.68 12.43
C ASN A 186 -20.74 10.47 11.81
N ALA A 187 -19.50 10.07 12.08
CA ALA A 187 -18.31 10.68 11.46
C ALA A 187 -18.28 10.45 9.96
N LEU A 188 -18.61 9.24 9.49
CA LEU A 188 -18.71 8.93 8.07
C LEU A 188 -19.79 9.77 7.38
N ARG A 189 -20.99 9.89 7.95
CA ARG A 189 -22.08 10.74 7.40
C ARG A 189 -21.66 12.20 7.25
N LYS A 190 -20.95 12.74 8.23
CA LYS A 190 -20.37 14.09 8.14
C LYS A 190 -19.37 14.21 6.99
N ALA A 191 -18.49 13.23 6.84
CA ALA A 191 -17.51 13.19 5.75
C ALA A 191 -18.19 13.03 4.38
N GLN A 192 -19.22 12.18 4.26
CA GLN A 192 -19.99 12.02 3.04
C GLN A 192 -20.64 13.35 2.62
N ALA A 193 -21.27 14.06 3.55
CA ALA A 193 -21.84 15.39 3.29
C ALA A 193 -20.78 16.39 2.82
N ALA A 194 -19.62 16.44 3.51
CA ALA A 194 -18.52 17.33 3.16
C ALA A 194 -17.92 17.07 1.76
N HIS A 195 -18.03 15.83 1.27
CA HIS A 195 -17.57 15.43 -0.07
C HIS A 195 -18.71 15.41 -1.12
N GLY A 196 -19.91 15.87 -0.79
CA GLY A 196 -21.04 15.87 -1.72
C GLY A 196 -21.54 14.47 -2.13
N LEU A 197 -21.32 13.47 -1.27
CA LEU A 197 -21.77 12.10 -1.49
C LEU A 197 -23.15 11.85 -0.89
N THR A 198 -23.79 10.75 -1.28
CA THR A 198 -24.99 10.25 -0.59
C THR A 198 -24.68 9.98 0.87
N VAL A 199 -25.44 10.57 1.79
CA VAL A 199 -25.25 10.50 3.25
C VAL A 199 -25.98 9.27 3.79
N ASP A 200 -25.50 8.07 3.44
CA ASP A 200 -26.13 6.80 3.78
C ASP A 200 -25.45 6.05 4.97
N GLY A 201 -24.28 6.52 5.42
CA GLY A 201 -23.51 5.87 6.47
C GLY A 201 -22.85 4.56 6.03
N ILE A 202 -22.76 4.32 4.72
CA ILE A 202 -22.12 3.14 4.13
C ILE A 202 -20.81 3.56 3.46
N CYS A 203 -19.68 3.02 3.90
CA CYS A 203 -18.39 3.29 3.29
C CYS A 203 -18.14 2.30 2.13
N GLY A 204 -18.67 2.61 0.97
CA GLY A 204 -18.42 1.91 -0.29
C GLY A 204 -17.28 2.55 -1.10
N PRO A 205 -17.04 2.09 -2.35
CA PRO A 205 -15.94 2.58 -3.20
C PRO A 205 -15.92 4.11 -3.40
N ALA A 206 -17.08 4.76 -3.52
CA ALA A 206 -17.16 6.22 -3.65
C ALA A 206 -16.67 6.91 -2.39
N SER A 207 -17.16 6.51 -1.21
CA SER A 207 -16.72 7.05 0.08
C SER A 207 -15.24 6.82 0.34
N TRP A 208 -14.72 5.62 0.04
CA TRP A 208 -13.29 5.32 0.18
C TRP A 208 -12.41 6.25 -0.66
N LYS A 209 -12.77 6.47 -1.93
CA LYS A 209 -12.00 7.33 -2.84
C LYS A 209 -12.01 8.78 -2.37
N ALA A 210 -13.18 9.33 -2.10
CA ALA A 210 -13.33 10.72 -1.71
C ALA A 210 -12.66 11.02 -0.35
N ILE A 211 -12.97 10.23 0.69
CA ILE A 211 -12.46 10.46 2.05
C ILE A 211 -10.93 10.24 2.12
N SER A 212 -10.38 9.30 1.37
CA SER A 212 -8.93 9.14 1.29
C SER A 212 -8.24 10.16 0.40
N GLY A 213 -8.98 10.87 -0.46
CA GLY A 213 -8.45 11.77 -1.48
C GLY A 213 -7.87 11.06 -2.70
N ALA A 214 -8.16 9.75 -2.88
CA ALA A 214 -7.66 8.97 -4.02
C ALA A 214 -8.26 9.43 -5.35
N ASP A 215 -9.46 9.97 -5.35
CA ASP A 215 -10.19 10.48 -6.52
C ASP A 215 -9.41 11.54 -7.30
N LYS A 216 -8.57 12.31 -6.62
CA LYS A 216 -7.67 13.31 -7.24
C LYS A 216 -6.64 12.67 -8.20
N TYR A 217 -6.37 11.37 -8.04
CA TYR A 217 -5.31 10.65 -8.76
C TYR A 217 -5.86 9.52 -9.65
N LEU A 218 -7.16 9.37 -9.75
CA LEU A 218 -7.83 8.34 -10.55
C LEU A 218 -8.36 8.91 -11.85
#